data_066891501c46a8d21ce025b382a183a2
#
_entry.id   066891501c46a8d21ce025b382a183a2
#
_cell.length_a   1.000
_cell.length_b   1.000
_cell.length_c   1.000
_cell.angle_alpha   90.00
_cell.angle_beta   90.00
_cell.angle_gamma   90.00
#
_symmetry.space_group_name_H-M   'P 1'
#
loop_
_entity.id
_entity.type
_entity.pdbx_description
1 polymer ?
#
loop_
_entity_poly.entity_id
_entity_poly.type
_entity_poly.pdbx_seq_one_letter_code
_entity_poly.pdbx_strand_id
1 'polypeptide(L)'
;MQTDDELLTFVDERESPLAAVASHIRKILIVDDDEDVHQATTFALQGLEILGHPLQFLHAYSGNEAEKLLACEDNIAVILLDVVMESEDAGLRLVQQIRRNLGLTTPRIILRTGQPGYAPELSAIRDYDINDYKTKNELTRTRLYTSITAAIRSYDQICKLDASRRGLELIISASGRLVAENGLQAFAAGIITQIAALLGVGAEGLVCAQEVPPDDGPLAGQPPQIVVVAAAGRFAGLVQRRLDEIDSVRVRSLIERSLQQKMNLIESDAVVLFFPARSGNHFAAFIDSPSLLSEIDQHLLQVFCSNIAVCAENTRLLSRLHDQAYLDRLVKLPTRTAFIEAIDQHIRTGTTAGYTVGLIDIDQFAETNEAFGHGYGDAVLRGI
;
A
#
# COMPACT_ATOMS: atom_id res chain seq x y z
N MET A 1 -47.27 11.05 -44.57
CA MET A 1 -46.38 9.93 -44.19
C MET A 1 -44.96 10.41 -44.42
N GLN A 2 -44.45 11.15 -43.44
CA GLN A 2 -43.08 11.68 -43.46
C GLN A 2 -42.27 10.75 -42.57
N THR A 3 -41.27 10.15 -43.18
CA THR A 3 -40.26 9.33 -42.47
C THR A 3 -39.18 10.26 -41.95
N ASP A 4 -39.13 10.40 -40.62
CA ASP A 4 -38.02 11.04 -39.93
C ASP A 4 -36.79 10.13 -40.02
N ASP A 5 -35.83 10.59 -40.83
CA ASP A 5 -34.47 10.04 -40.90
C ASP A 5 -33.67 10.71 -39.76
N GLU A 6 -33.61 10.08 -38.57
CA GLU A 6 -32.70 10.49 -37.50
C GLU A 6 -31.25 10.21 -37.93
N LEU A 7 -30.59 11.24 -38.42
CA LEU A 7 -29.16 11.28 -38.67
C LEU A 7 -28.41 11.09 -37.31
N LEU A 8 -27.81 9.93 -37.14
CA LEU A 8 -26.85 9.68 -36.06
C LEU A 8 -25.67 10.64 -36.20
N THR A 9 -25.64 11.67 -35.40
CA THR A 9 -24.49 12.58 -35.26
C THR A 9 -23.39 11.84 -34.49
N PHE A 10 -22.34 11.43 -35.17
CA PHE A 10 -21.12 10.98 -34.51
C PHE A 10 -20.57 12.15 -33.71
N VAL A 11 -20.54 11.99 -32.37
CA VAL A 11 -19.80 12.90 -31.49
C VAL A 11 -18.33 12.69 -31.81
N ASP A 12 -17.67 13.74 -32.31
CA ASP A 12 -16.21 13.78 -32.40
C ASP A 12 -15.65 13.40 -31.03
N GLU A 13 -15.02 12.25 -30.97
CA GLU A 13 -14.15 11.91 -29.85
C GLU A 13 -13.00 12.92 -29.86
N ARG A 14 -13.23 14.08 -29.22
CA ARG A 14 -12.13 14.94 -28.87
C ARG A 14 -11.18 14.08 -28.04
N GLU A 15 -10.02 13.84 -28.60
CA GLU A 15 -8.88 13.26 -27.96
C GLU A 15 -8.85 13.76 -26.50
N SER A 16 -9.25 12.91 -25.57
CA SER A 16 -8.87 13.09 -24.18
C SER A 16 -7.37 13.28 -24.21
N PRO A 17 -6.80 14.33 -23.59
CA PRO A 17 -5.37 14.43 -23.50
C PRO A 17 -4.93 13.14 -22.84
N LEU A 18 -4.32 12.25 -23.64
CA LEU A 18 -3.59 11.09 -23.16
C LEU A 18 -2.76 11.61 -22.01
N ALA A 19 -3.15 11.25 -20.78
CA ALA A 19 -2.38 11.51 -19.60
C ALA A 19 -0.96 11.14 -20.00
N ALA A 20 -0.04 12.08 -19.89
CA ALA A 20 1.36 11.89 -20.21
C ALA A 20 1.81 10.72 -19.32
N VAL A 21 1.73 9.52 -19.86
CA VAL A 21 2.35 8.33 -19.30
C VAL A 21 3.81 8.75 -19.28
N ALA A 22 4.33 9.03 -18.09
CA ALA A 22 5.74 9.31 -17.91
C ALA A 22 6.45 8.17 -18.64
N SER A 23 7.04 8.47 -19.81
CA SER A 23 7.65 7.49 -20.68
C SER A 23 8.90 7.00 -19.96
N HIS A 24 8.72 5.95 -19.13
CA HIS A 24 9.83 5.34 -18.42
C HIS A 24 10.76 4.73 -19.48
N ILE A 25 11.91 5.36 -19.65
CA ILE A 25 12.98 4.88 -20.51
C ILE A 25 13.34 3.46 -20.08
N ARG A 26 13.43 2.50 -21.03
CA ARG A 26 13.88 1.14 -20.74
C ARG A 26 15.39 1.05 -21.04
N LYS A 27 16.18 0.78 -19.99
CA LYS A 27 17.62 0.62 -20.08
C LYS A 27 17.96 -0.79 -20.57
N ILE A 28 18.79 -0.87 -21.61
CA ILE A 28 19.34 -2.11 -22.15
C ILE A 28 20.84 -2.06 -21.98
N LEU A 29 21.41 -2.98 -21.21
CA LEU A 29 22.84 -3.12 -21.05
C LEU A 29 23.38 -4.10 -22.09
N ILE A 30 24.34 -3.65 -22.90
CA ILE A 30 25.07 -4.46 -23.87
C ILE A 30 26.43 -4.78 -23.26
N VAL A 31 26.76 -6.07 -23.15
CA VAL A 31 28.02 -6.56 -22.59
C VAL A 31 28.67 -7.45 -23.63
N ASP A 32 29.73 -6.97 -24.26
CA ASP A 32 30.45 -7.63 -25.33
C ASP A 32 31.84 -6.98 -25.43
N ASP A 33 32.89 -7.70 -25.70
CA ASP A 33 34.25 -7.14 -25.87
C ASP A 33 34.51 -6.57 -27.27
N ASP A 34 33.56 -6.81 -28.20
CA ASP A 34 33.64 -6.35 -29.59
C ASP A 34 32.82 -5.06 -29.79
N GLU A 35 33.50 -3.96 -30.10
CA GLU A 35 32.89 -2.65 -30.34
C GLU A 35 31.89 -2.65 -31.52
N ASP A 36 32.16 -3.44 -32.57
CA ASP A 36 31.31 -3.56 -33.75
C ASP A 36 29.94 -4.13 -33.38
N VAL A 37 29.90 -5.04 -32.41
CA VAL A 37 28.67 -5.63 -31.89
C VAL A 37 27.80 -4.58 -31.13
N HIS A 38 28.45 -3.71 -30.35
CA HIS A 38 27.76 -2.59 -29.70
C HIS A 38 27.14 -1.64 -30.70
N GLN A 39 27.91 -1.23 -31.71
CA GLN A 39 27.46 -0.31 -32.77
C GLN A 39 26.33 -0.94 -33.58
N ALA A 40 26.47 -2.17 -34.03
CA ALA A 40 25.45 -2.89 -34.80
C ALA A 40 24.14 -3.09 -34.01
N THR A 41 24.24 -3.43 -32.72
CA THR A 41 23.09 -3.62 -31.84
C THR A 41 22.35 -2.30 -31.61
N THR A 42 23.09 -1.25 -31.29
CA THR A 42 22.54 0.09 -31.12
C THR A 42 21.88 0.60 -32.38
N PHE A 43 22.54 0.48 -33.54
CA PHE A 43 22.00 0.89 -34.83
C PHE A 43 20.71 0.13 -35.20
N ALA A 44 20.67 -1.18 -34.94
CA ALA A 44 19.50 -2.00 -35.22
C ALA A 44 18.25 -1.59 -34.42
N LEU A 45 18.44 -1.05 -33.23
CA LEU A 45 17.36 -0.71 -32.28
C LEU A 45 17.16 0.80 -32.11
N GLN A 46 18.03 1.63 -32.66
CA GLN A 46 17.96 3.08 -32.55
C GLN A 46 16.64 3.63 -33.11
N GLY A 47 16.02 4.55 -32.37
CA GLY A 47 14.75 5.18 -32.76
C GLY A 47 13.53 4.26 -32.64
N LEU A 48 13.66 3.07 -32.07
CA LEU A 48 12.54 2.20 -31.79
C LEU A 48 11.97 2.47 -30.38
N GLU A 49 10.64 2.46 -30.31
CA GLU A 49 9.92 2.37 -29.03
C GLU A 49 9.40 0.93 -28.88
N ILE A 50 9.59 0.36 -27.69
CA ILE A 50 9.08 -0.97 -27.38
C ILE A 50 8.02 -0.83 -26.28
N LEU A 51 6.79 -1.27 -26.56
CA LEU A 51 5.64 -1.16 -25.67
C LEU A 51 5.37 0.29 -25.22
N GLY A 52 5.62 1.28 -26.09
CA GLY A 52 5.46 2.70 -25.77
C GLY A 52 6.59 3.32 -24.94
N HIS A 53 7.69 2.60 -24.75
CA HIS A 53 8.85 3.07 -24.01
C HIS A 53 10.05 3.31 -24.94
N PRO A 54 10.70 4.47 -24.89
CA PRO A 54 11.97 4.71 -25.56
C PRO A 54 13.08 3.88 -24.91
N LEU A 55 14.10 3.53 -25.71
CA LEU A 55 15.24 2.72 -25.27
C LEU A 55 16.44 3.59 -24.98
N GLN A 56 17.16 3.26 -23.90
CA GLN A 56 18.49 3.78 -23.58
C GLN A 56 19.48 2.62 -23.54
N PHE A 57 20.62 2.79 -24.21
CA PHE A 57 21.66 1.77 -24.25
C PHE A 57 22.79 2.13 -23.28
N LEU A 58 23.19 1.13 -22.51
CA LEU A 58 24.37 1.16 -21.65
C LEU A 58 25.38 0.18 -22.25
N HIS A 59 26.67 0.49 -22.17
CA HIS A 59 27.72 -0.29 -22.79
C HIS A 59 28.76 -0.72 -21.75
N ALA A 60 29.09 -1.99 -21.74
CA ALA A 60 30.18 -2.56 -20.97
C ALA A 60 31.01 -3.48 -21.88
N TYR A 61 32.32 -3.29 -21.89
CA TYR A 61 33.24 -4.02 -22.74
C TYR A 61 33.94 -5.16 -22.00
N SER A 62 33.52 -5.42 -20.78
CA SER A 62 34.03 -6.51 -19.94
C SER A 62 33.04 -6.86 -18.84
N GLY A 63 33.17 -8.06 -18.24
CA GLY A 63 32.35 -8.45 -17.09
C GLY A 63 32.50 -7.51 -15.90
N ASN A 64 33.73 -7.01 -15.66
CA ASN A 64 33.99 -6.08 -14.54
C ASN A 64 33.34 -4.69 -14.74
N GLU A 65 33.28 -4.19 -15.97
CA GLU A 65 32.54 -2.96 -16.28
C GLU A 65 31.05 -3.15 -16.11
N ALA A 66 30.51 -4.29 -16.56
CA ALA A 66 29.12 -4.63 -16.40
C ALA A 66 28.71 -4.69 -14.91
N GLU A 67 29.55 -5.28 -14.04
CA GLU A 67 29.29 -5.30 -12.59
C GLU A 67 29.21 -3.89 -11.99
N LYS A 68 30.13 -3.01 -12.38
CA LYS A 68 30.13 -1.61 -11.90
C LYS A 68 28.87 -0.86 -12.35
N LEU A 69 28.47 -1.04 -13.60
CA LEU A 69 27.23 -0.43 -14.12
C LEU A 69 26.00 -0.98 -13.39
N LEU A 70 25.92 -2.28 -13.17
CA LEU A 70 24.81 -2.92 -12.45
C LEU A 70 24.72 -2.51 -10.97
N ALA A 71 25.85 -2.09 -10.37
CA ALA A 71 25.89 -1.58 -9.01
C ALA A 71 25.46 -0.10 -8.89
N CYS A 72 25.58 0.68 -9.97
CA CYS A 72 25.31 2.12 -9.99
C CYS A 72 24.01 2.50 -10.69
N GLU A 73 23.55 1.65 -11.62
CA GLU A 73 22.42 1.94 -12.50
C GLU A 73 21.20 1.10 -12.13
N ASP A 74 20.13 1.78 -11.76
CA ASP A 74 18.85 1.15 -11.46
C ASP A 74 18.00 0.94 -12.72
N ASN A 75 17.05 0.02 -12.63
CA ASN A 75 16.01 -0.20 -13.64
C ASN A 75 16.51 -0.68 -15.00
N ILE A 76 17.60 -1.47 -15.02
CA ILE A 76 18.06 -2.15 -16.24
C ILE A 76 17.05 -3.27 -16.56
N ALA A 77 16.37 -3.13 -17.70
CA ALA A 77 15.32 -4.07 -18.11
C ALA A 77 15.89 -5.33 -18.78
N VAL A 78 16.87 -5.16 -19.66
CA VAL A 78 17.46 -6.24 -20.46
C VAL A 78 18.98 -6.14 -20.44
N ILE A 79 19.64 -7.29 -20.34
CA ILE A 79 21.08 -7.44 -20.48
C ILE A 79 21.32 -8.34 -21.69
N LEU A 80 21.96 -7.80 -22.72
CA LEU A 80 22.48 -8.55 -23.87
C LEU A 80 23.92 -8.91 -23.56
N LEU A 81 24.22 -10.18 -23.32
CA LEU A 81 25.50 -10.62 -22.77
C LEU A 81 26.18 -11.60 -23.68
N ASP A 82 27.39 -11.33 -24.06
CA ASP A 82 28.23 -12.33 -24.74
C ASP A 82 28.70 -13.40 -23.74
N VAL A 83 28.76 -14.63 -24.21
CA VAL A 83 29.27 -15.77 -23.43
C VAL A 83 30.80 -15.72 -23.34
N VAL A 84 31.46 -15.41 -24.43
CA VAL A 84 32.92 -15.43 -24.57
C VAL A 84 33.42 -14.00 -24.67
N MET A 85 34.20 -13.57 -23.70
CA MET A 85 34.82 -12.26 -23.63
C MET A 85 36.28 -12.45 -23.14
N GLU A 86 36.67 -11.94 -21.97
CA GLU A 86 38.01 -12.10 -21.38
C GLU A 86 38.40 -13.59 -21.13
N SER A 87 37.40 -14.45 -21.03
CA SER A 87 37.52 -15.90 -20.95
C SER A 87 36.34 -16.60 -21.63
N GLU A 88 36.49 -17.89 -21.91
CA GLU A 88 35.48 -18.70 -22.59
C GLU A 88 34.14 -18.80 -21.85
N ASP A 89 34.12 -18.51 -20.55
CA ASP A 89 32.95 -18.60 -19.66
C ASP A 89 32.64 -17.29 -18.93
N ALA A 90 33.26 -16.17 -19.35
CA ALA A 90 33.13 -14.87 -18.68
C ALA A 90 31.67 -14.44 -18.55
N GLY A 91 30.85 -14.57 -19.60
CA GLY A 91 29.43 -14.25 -19.57
C GLY A 91 28.65 -15.12 -18.60
N LEU A 92 28.92 -16.43 -18.53
CA LEU A 92 28.24 -17.32 -17.61
C LEU A 92 28.57 -17.02 -16.14
N ARG A 93 29.82 -16.67 -15.86
CA ARG A 93 30.24 -16.22 -14.53
C ARG A 93 29.55 -14.91 -14.14
N LEU A 94 29.44 -13.98 -15.06
CA LEU A 94 28.70 -12.72 -14.83
C LEU A 94 27.23 -12.97 -14.51
N VAL A 95 26.56 -13.90 -15.19
CA VAL A 95 25.19 -14.29 -14.84
C VAL A 95 25.10 -14.76 -13.39
N GLN A 96 26.03 -15.63 -12.95
CA GLN A 96 26.04 -16.09 -11.55
C GLN A 96 26.24 -14.93 -10.56
N GLN A 97 27.12 -13.99 -10.87
CA GLN A 97 27.34 -12.79 -10.07
C GLN A 97 26.07 -11.93 -9.99
N ILE A 98 25.41 -11.67 -11.11
CA ILE A 98 24.15 -10.91 -11.17
C ILE A 98 23.08 -11.56 -10.30
N ARG A 99 22.87 -12.87 -10.43
CA ARG A 99 21.79 -13.59 -9.75
C ARG A 99 22.07 -13.88 -8.28
N ARG A 100 23.31 -14.31 -7.95
CA ARG A 100 23.66 -14.78 -6.60
C ARG A 100 24.29 -13.71 -5.73
N ASN A 101 25.19 -12.89 -6.26
CA ASN A 101 25.96 -11.93 -5.46
C ASN A 101 25.25 -10.57 -5.40
N LEU A 102 24.77 -10.06 -6.53
CA LEU A 102 24.02 -8.81 -6.59
C LEU A 102 22.52 -9.00 -6.28
N GLY A 103 22.03 -10.24 -6.32
CA GLY A 103 20.62 -10.55 -6.02
C GLY A 103 19.63 -9.98 -7.04
N LEU A 104 20.09 -9.57 -8.23
CA LEU A 104 19.26 -8.97 -9.26
C LEU A 104 18.49 -10.05 -10.03
N THR A 105 17.23 -10.25 -9.69
CA THR A 105 16.34 -11.24 -10.33
C THR A 105 15.45 -10.64 -11.42
N THR A 106 15.24 -9.34 -11.41
CA THR A 106 14.35 -8.63 -12.36
C THR A 106 14.93 -8.43 -13.74
N PRO A 107 16.22 -8.04 -13.97
CA PRO A 107 16.76 -7.87 -15.31
C PRO A 107 16.68 -9.17 -16.13
N ARG A 108 16.21 -9.05 -17.36
CA ARG A 108 16.14 -10.19 -18.29
C ARG A 108 17.46 -10.34 -19.02
N ILE A 109 18.05 -11.53 -18.96
CA ILE A 109 19.36 -11.82 -19.57
C ILE A 109 19.15 -12.61 -20.85
N ILE A 110 19.68 -12.08 -21.97
CA ILE A 110 19.74 -12.74 -23.26
C ILE A 110 21.22 -13.02 -23.54
N LEU A 111 21.60 -14.28 -23.53
CA LEU A 111 22.97 -14.68 -23.92
C LEU A 111 23.12 -14.67 -25.43
N ARG A 112 24.27 -14.18 -25.88
CA ARG A 112 24.68 -14.21 -27.27
C ARG A 112 26.00 -14.96 -27.37
N THR A 113 26.21 -15.74 -28.40
CA THR A 113 27.46 -16.44 -28.64
C THR A 113 27.82 -16.51 -30.11
N GLY A 114 29.09 -16.37 -30.40
CA GLY A 114 29.64 -16.65 -31.74
C GLY A 114 29.90 -18.15 -31.98
N GLN A 115 29.97 -18.94 -30.89
CA GLN A 115 30.34 -20.36 -30.96
C GLN A 115 29.36 -21.22 -30.14
N PRO A 116 28.35 -21.83 -30.76
CA PRO A 116 27.30 -22.56 -30.06
C PRO A 116 27.74 -23.85 -29.32
N GLY A 117 29.01 -24.21 -29.37
CA GLY A 117 29.52 -25.43 -28.70
C GLY A 117 29.96 -25.28 -27.24
N TYR A 118 30.20 -24.05 -26.75
CA TYR A 118 30.74 -23.80 -25.40
C TYR A 118 29.70 -23.86 -24.27
N ALA A 119 28.47 -23.56 -24.54
CA ALA A 119 27.39 -23.69 -23.57
C ALA A 119 26.14 -24.28 -24.26
N PRO A 120 25.82 -25.55 -24.02
CA PRO A 120 24.63 -26.15 -24.57
C PRO A 120 23.39 -25.34 -24.13
N GLU A 121 22.61 -24.89 -25.10
CA GLU A 121 21.45 -23.96 -24.91
C GLU A 121 20.52 -24.38 -23.76
N LEU A 122 20.17 -25.66 -23.69
CA LEU A 122 19.24 -26.17 -22.66
C LEU A 122 19.82 -26.16 -21.24
N SER A 123 21.14 -26.42 -21.06
CA SER A 123 21.77 -26.38 -19.75
C SER A 123 22.00 -24.93 -19.30
N ALA A 124 22.37 -24.03 -20.22
CA ALA A 124 22.53 -22.62 -19.91
C ALA A 124 21.22 -21.98 -19.45
N ILE A 125 20.11 -22.23 -20.14
CA ILE A 125 18.79 -21.70 -19.74
C ILE A 125 18.35 -22.21 -18.36
N ARG A 126 18.54 -23.51 -18.12
CA ARG A 126 18.07 -24.12 -16.86
C ARG A 126 18.94 -23.77 -15.65
N ASP A 127 20.26 -23.78 -15.82
CA ASP A 127 21.18 -23.75 -14.69
C ASP A 127 21.58 -22.31 -14.30
N TYR A 128 21.38 -21.32 -15.19
CA TYR A 128 21.81 -19.94 -15.01
C TYR A 128 20.69 -18.89 -14.92
N ASP A 129 19.43 -19.29 -14.96
CA ASP A 129 18.28 -18.34 -14.92
C ASP A 129 18.39 -17.24 -15.98
N ILE A 130 18.65 -17.64 -17.22
CA ILE A 130 18.64 -16.76 -18.39
C ILE A 130 17.30 -16.87 -19.14
N ASN A 131 16.99 -15.84 -19.90
CA ASN A 131 15.68 -15.72 -20.55
C ASN A 131 15.68 -16.16 -22.01
N ASP A 132 16.81 -16.03 -22.67
CA ASP A 132 16.97 -16.44 -24.06
C ASP A 132 18.45 -16.70 -24.37
N TYR A 133 18.71 -17.53 -25.38
CA TYR A 133 20.04 -17.87 -25.85
C TYR A 133 20.05 -17.79 -27.37
N LYS A 134 20.94 -16.98 -27.96
CA LYS A 134 21.00 -16.73 -29.39
C LYS A 134 22.42 -16.80 -29.93
N THR A 135 22.55 -17.31 -31.13
CA THR A 135 23.83 -17.17 -31.87
C THR A 135 23.94 -15.76 -32.47
N LYS A 136 25.16 -15.19 -32.49
CA LYS A 136 25.41 -13.85 -33.07
C LYS A 136 24.93 -13.77 -34.53
N ASN A 137 25.00 -14.87 -35.28
CA ASN A 137 24.56 -14.93 -36.70
C ASN A 137 23.03 -14.96 -36.89
N GLU A 138 22.28 -15.33 -35.88
CA GLU A 138 20.79 -15.39 -35.93
C GLU A 138 20.10 -14.06 -35.64
N LEU A 139 20.84 -13.06 -35.17
CA LEU A 139 20.29 -11.78 -34.74
C LEU A 139 20.09 -10.83 -35.92
N THR A 140 19.14 -11.15 -36.79
CA THR A 140 18.57 -10.13 -37.69
C THR A 140 17.85 -9.06 -36.87
N ARG A 141 17.72 -7.84 -37.42
CA ARG A 141 16.99 -6.72 -36.78
C ARG A 141 15.63 -7.16 -36.23
N THR A 142 14.86 -7.91 -37.00
CA THR A 142 13.52 -8.39 -36.61
C THR A 142 13.58 -9.37 -35.44
N ARG A 143 14.52 -10.32 -35.44
CA ARG A 143 14.67 -11.30 -34.34
C ARG A 143 15.16 -10.62 -33.06
N LEU A 144 16.11 -9.68 -33.18
CA LEU A 144 16.58 -8.91 -32.04
C LEU A 144 15.45 -8.09 -31.42
N TYR A 145 14.66 -7.40 -32.25
CA TYR A 145 13.47 -6.66 -31.79
C TYR A 145 12.47 -7.57 -31.06
N THR A 146 12.17 -8.75 -31.63
CA THR A 146 11.23 -9.70 -31.02
C THR A 146 11.73 -10.22 -29.68
N SER A 147 13.01 -10.62 -29.57
CA SER A 147 13.60 -11.11 -28.31
C SER A 147 13.60 -10.02 -27.24
N ILE A 148 13.98 -8.80 -27.58
CA ILE A 148 13.99 -7.68 -26.62
C ILE A 148 12.55 -7.31 -26.21
N THR A 149 11.60 -7.32 -27.15
CA THR A 149 10.18 -7.06 -26.82
C THR A 149 9.64 -8.09 -25.83
N ALA A 150 9.96 -9.38 -26.03
CA ALA A 150 9.57 -10.44 -25.11
C ALA A 150 10.26 -10.28 -23.74
N ALA A 151 11.53 -9.90 -23.73
CA ALA A 151 12.29 -9.66 -22.51
C ALA A 151 11.75 -8.45 -21.72
N ILE A 152 11.48 -7.33 -22.37
CA ILE A 152 10.90 -6.13 -21.73
C ILE A 152 9.50 -6.44 -21.17
N ARG A 153 8.64 -7.16 -21.93
CA ARG A 153 7.34 -7.59 -21.41
C ARG A 153 7.47 -8.45 -20.16
N SER A 154 8.39 -9.40 -20.16
CA SER A 154 8.66 -10.24 -18.99
C SER A 154 9.19 -9.43 -17.80
N TYR A 155 10.10 -8.48 -18.04
CA TYR A 155 10.60 -7.56 -17.04
C TYR A 155 9.48 -6.76 -16.40
N ASP A 156 8.61 -6.14 -17.21
CA ASP A 156 7.47 -5.35 -16.72
C ASP A 156 6.51 -6.19 -15.87
N GLN A 157 6.24 -7.44 -16.28
CA GLN A 157 5.41 -8.36 -15.51
C GLN A 157 6.02 -8.68 -14.14
N ILE A 158 7.33 -8.93 -14.09
CA ILE A 158 8.02 -9.24 -12.83
C ILE A 158 8.05 -8.01 -11.93
N CYS A 159 8.37 -6.82 -12.46
CA CYS A 159 8.33 -5.58 -11.70
C CYS A 159 6.94 -5.32 -11.10
N LYS A 160 5.86 -5.58 -11.87
CA LYS A 160 4.48 -5.49 -11.39
C LYS A 160 4.19 -6.48 -10.25
N LEU A 161 4.63 -7.73 -10.40
CA LEU A 161 4.46 -8.75 -9.36
C LEU A 161 5.23 -8.41 -8.08
N ASP A 162 6.48 -7.95 -8.21
CA ASP A 162 7.31 -7.57 -7.07
C ASP A 162 6.77 -6.33 -6.35
N ALA A 163 6.25 -5.35 -7.09
CA ALA A 163 5.57 -4.19 -6.51
C ALA A 163 4.31 -4.61 -5.74
N SER A 164 3.48 -5.48 -6.34
CA SER A 164 2.30 -6.02 -5.69
C SER A 164 2.64 -6.82 -4.42
N ARG A 165 3.65 -7.70 -4.49
CA ARG A 165 4.12 -8.47 -3.33
C ARG A 165 4.59 -7.57 -2.19
N ARG A 166 5.46 -6.59 -2.49
CA ARG A 166 5.94 -5.62 -1.49
C ARG A 166 4.79 -4.82 -0.87
N GLY A 167 3.84 -4.40 -1.70
CA GLY A 167 2.65 -3.70 -1.21
C GLY A 167 1.82 -4.56 -0.25
N LEU A 168 1.59 -5.84 -0.58
CA LEU A 168 0.88 -6.78 0.30
C LEU A 168 1.65 -7.04 1.60
N GLU A 169 2.97 -7.21 1.57
CA GLU A 169 3.80 -7.37 2.76
C GLU A 169 3.70 -6.14 3.69
N LEU A 170 3.69 -4.93 3.12
CA LEU A 170 3.47 -3.69 3.87
C LEU A 170 2.08 -3.68 4.52
N ILE A 171 1.02 -4.05 3.80
CA ILE A 171 -0.35 -4.11 4.31
C ILE A 171 -0.46 -5.10 5.48
N ILE A 172 0.11 -6.30 5.35
CA ILE A 172 0.08 -7.32 6.40
C ILE A 172 0.84 -6.85 7.65
N SER A 173 2.04 -6.30 7.47
CA SER A 173 2.85 -5.79 8.59
C SER A 173 2.20 -4.59 9.30
N ALA A 174 1.51 -3.74 8.54
CA ALA A 174 0.76 -2.61 9.05
C ALA A 174 -0.42 -3.03 9.93
N SER A 175 -1.18 -4.04 9.47
CA SER A 175 -2.36 -4.54 10.17
C SER A 175 -2.03 -5.03 11.58
N GLY A 176 -0.93 -5.75 11.75
CA GLY A 176 -0.49 -6.25 13.06
C GLY A 176 -0.16 -5.11 14.05
N ARG A 177 0.42 -4.01 13.57
CA ARG A 177 0.75 -2.85 14.39
C ARG A 177 -0.48 -2.03 14.76
N LEU A 178 -1.39 -1.81 13.81
CA LEU A 178 -2.61 -1.04 14.03
C LEU A 178 -3.53 -1.69 15.07
N VAL A 179 -3.57 -3.01 15.15
CA VAL A 179 -4.35 -3.74 16.18
C VAL A 179 -3.73 -3.62 17.58
N ALA A 180 -2.41 -3.47 17.67
CA ALA A 180 -1.70 -3.34 18.95
C ALA A 180 -1.78 -1.93 19.57
N GLU A 181 -2.14 -0.91 18.79
CA GLU A 181 -2.26 0.47 19.25
C GLU A 181 -3.56 0.69 20.02
N ASN A 182 -3.45 1.17 21.25
CA ASN A 182 -4.60 1.49 22.10
C ASN A 182 -5.15 2.87 21.76
N GLY A 183 -6.33 2.92 21.10
CA GLY A 183 -7.10 4.13 20.89
C GLY A 183 -7.30 4.51 19.41
N LEU A 184 -8.45 5.16 19.16
CA LEU A 184 -8.88 5.57 17.82
C LEU A 184 -7.90 6.53 17.14
N GLN A 185 -7.31 7.44 17.92
CA GLN A 185 -6.40 8.46 17.40
C GLN A 185 -5.08 7.85 16.92
N ALA A 186 -4.49 6.93 17.69
CA ALA A 186 -3.28 6.21 17.31
C ALA A 186 -3.52 5.33 16.06
N PHE A 187 -4.66 4.62 16.04
CA PHE A 187 -5.10 3.86 14.87
C PHE A 187 -5.23 4.73 13.62
N ALA A 188 -5.89 5.89 13.72
CA ALA A 188 -6.08 6.81 12.61
C ALA A 188 -4.76 7.44 12.12
N ALA A 189 -3.84 7.79 13.02
CA ALA A 189 -2.50 8.26 12.67
C ALA A 189 -1.69 7.18 11.94
N GLY A 190 -1.80 5.93 12.38
CA GLY A 190 -1.19 4.78 11.73
C GLY A 190 -1.69 4.59 10.29
N ILE A 191 -2.96 4.82 10.01
CA ILE A 191 -3.53 4.78 8.65
C ILE A 191 -2.80 5.75 7.72
N ILE A 192 -2.61 7.02 8.12
CA ILE A 192 -1.92 8.03 7.31
C ILE A 192 -0.50 7.56 6.97
N THR A 193 0.23 7.12 7.98
CA THR A 193 1.63 6.67 7.83
C THR A 193 1.74 5.48 6.87
N GLN A 194 0.82 4.52 6.97
CA GLN A 194 0.84 3.32 6.14
C GLN A 194 0.44 3.60 4.69
N ILE A 195 -0.56 4.45 4.45
CA ILE A 195 -0.93 4.85 3.09
C ILE A 195 0.22 5.63 2.44
N ALA A 196 0.82 6.58 3.16
CA ALA A 196 1.96 7.34 2.67
C ALA A 196 3.14 6.43 2.30
N ALA A 197 3.45 5.45 3.14
CA ALA A 197 4.50 4.46 2.86
C ALA A 197 4.16 3.57 1.65
N LEU A 198 2.89 3.17 1.49
CA LEU A 198 2.43 2.37 0.35
C LEU A 198 2.56 3.13 -0.97
N LEU A 199 2.26 4.43 -0.94
CA LEU A 199 2.33 5.30 -2.12
C LEU A 199 3.73 5.89 -2.36
N GLY A 200 4.68 5.70 -1.43
CA GLY A 200 6.02 6.29 -1.51
C GLY A 200 6.02 7.81 -1.41
N VAL A 201 5.03 8.40 -0.73
CA VAL A 201 4.89 9.86 -0.53
C VAL A 201 5.15 10.25 0.92
N GLY A 202 5.31 11.56 1.18
CA GLY A 202 5.37 12.08 2.54
C GLY A 202 4.06 11.83 3.31
N ALA A 203 4.13 11.68 4.62
CA ALA A 203 2.95 11.50 5.47
C ALA A 203 2.22 12.85 5.64
N GLU A 204 1.58 13.33 4.57
CA GLU A 204 0.82 14.56 4.49
C GLU A 204 -0.67 14.21 4.34
N GLY A 205 -1.44 14.32 5.42
CA GLY A 205 -2.85 13.95 5.36
C GLY A 205 -3.59 14.06 6.68
N LEU A 206 -4.87 13.74 6.64
CA LEU A 206 -5.74 13.72 7.80
C LEU A 206 -6.81 12.61 7.71
N VAL A 207 -7.29 12.16 8.85
CA VAL A 207 -8.41 11.21 8.97
C VAL A 207 -9.55 11.89 9.68
N CYS A 208 -10.71 11.86 9.07
CA CYS A 208 -11.95 12.36 9.64
C CYS A 208 -12.87 11.21 10.04
N ALA A 209 -13.54 11.36 11.18
CA ALA A 209 -14.65 10.52 11.61
C ALA A 209 -15.97 11.28 11.45
N GLN A 210 -16.97 10.60 10.94
CA GLN A 210 -18.35 11.07 10.92
C GLN A 210 -19.02 10.62 12.21
N GLU A 211 -19.42 11.56 13.05
CA GLU A 211 -20.15 11.29 14.29
C GLU A 211 -21.64 11.46 14.04
N VAL A 212 -22.38 10.37 14.15
CA VAL A 212 -23.83 10.37 14.06
C VAL A 212 -24.39 10.58 15.48
N PRO A 213 -25.16 11.64 15.73
CA PRO A 213 -25.79 11.83 17.02
C PRO A 213 -26.70 10.64 17.40
N PRO A 214 -26.73 10.23 18.67
CA PRO A 214 -27.63 9.18 19.12
C PRO A 214 -29.09 9.61 18.95
N ASP A 215 -29.96 8.65 18.57
CA ASP A 215 -31.39 8.90 18.32
C ASP A 215 -32.16 9.46 19.54
N ASP A 216 -31.69 9.22 20.78
CA ASP A 216 -32.35 9.53 22.07
C ASP A 216 -31.62 10.64 22.86
N GLY A 217 -31.00 11.63 22.21
CA GLY A 217 -30.22 12.66 22.91
C GLY A 217 -30.63 14.09 22.56
N PRO A 218 -30.11 15.11 23.28
CA PRO A 218 -30.39 16.54 23.01
C PRO A 218 -29.92 17.00 21.61
N LEU A 219 -29.16 16.16 20.88
CA LEU A 219 -28.66 16.38 19.53
C LEU A 219 -29.39 15.53 18.48
N ALA A 220 -30.47 14.84 18.86
CA ALA A 220 -31.28 14.03 17.96
C ALA A 220 -31.80 14.87 16.78
N GLY A 221 -31.57 14.39 15.55
CA GLY A 221 -32.01 15.09 14.34
C GLY A 221 -31.04 16.15 13.80
N GLN A 222 -29.87 16.37 14.44
CA GLN A 222 -28.82 17.19 13.84
C GLN A 222 -28.07 16.41 12.76
N PRO A 223 -27.57 17.10 11.71
CA PRO A 223 -26.74 16.46 10.71
C PRO A 223 -25.46 15.88 11.35
N PRO A 224 -24.96 14.75 10.84
CA PRO A 224 -23.72 14.16 11.36
C PRO A 224 -22.58 15.16 11.30
N GLN A 225 -21.83 15.26 12.39
CA GLN A 225 -20.64 16.10 12.45
C GLN A 225 -19.42 15.34 11.97
N ILE A 226 -18.54 16.02 11.28
CA ILE A 226 -17.29 15.44 10.79
C ILE A 226 -16.13 16.09 11.55
N VAL A 227 -15.36 15.27 12.28
CA VAL A 227 -14.27 15.72 13.14
C VAL A 227 -12.96 15.08 12.70
N VAL A 228 -11.87 15.84 12.72
CA VAL A 228 -10.51 15.35 12.44
C VAL A 228 -10.00 14.54 13.64
N VAL A 229 -9.83 13.24 13.47
CA VAL A 229 -9.36 12.33 14.54
C VAL A 229 -7.87 12.12 14.53
N ALA A 230 -7.23 12.27 13.36
CA ALA A 230 -5.77 12.25 13.23
C ALA A 230 -5.33 13.11 12.05
N ALA A 231 -4.13 13.64 12.12
CA ALA A 231 -3.53 14.42 11.05
C ALA A 231 -2.00 14.35 11.13
N ALA A 232 -1.34 14.48 9.98
CA ALA A 232 0.11 14.47 9.86
C ALA A 232 0.59 15.55 8.88
N GLY A 233 1.88 15.90 8.98
CA GLY A 233 2.51 16.91 8.14
C GLY A 233 1.89 18.28 8.36
N ARG A 234 1.61 19.00 7.28
CA ARG A 234 1.01 20.36 7.32
C ARG A 234 -0.38 20.40 7.97
N PHE A 235 -1.06 19.26 8.09
CA PHE A 235 -2.38 19.16 8.70
C PHE A 235 -2.35 18.88 10.22
N ALA A 236 -1.17 18.65 10.82
CA ALA A 236 -1.04 18.19 12.22
C ALA A 236 -1.78 19.07 13.24
N GLY A 237 -1.89 20.38 13.01
CA GLY A 237 -2.61 21.32 13.89
C GLY A 237 -4.13 21.25 13.83
N LEU A 238 -4.71 20.38 12.98
CA LEU A 238 -6.15 20.28 12.75
C LEU A 238 -6.83 19.18 13.60
N VAL A 239 -6.08 18.41 14.37
CA VAL A 239 -6.63 17.33 15.22
C VAL A 239 -7.67 17.90 16.19
N GLN A 240 -8.80 17.20 16.34
CA GLN A 240 -9.99 17.58 17.12
C GLN A 240 -10.78 18.79 16.60
N ARG A 241 -10.40 19.36 15.45
CA ARG A 241 -11.21 20.38 14.78
C ARG A 241 -12.32 19.76 13.93
N ARG A 242 -13.36 20.53 13.72
CA ARG A 242 -14.45 20.16 12.81
C ARG A 242 -14.00 20.36 11.37
N LEU A 243 -14.56 19.56 10.45
CA LEU A 243 -14.24 19.65 9.02
C LEU A 243 -14.58 21.03 8.43
N ASP A 244 -15.66 21.66 8.90
CA ASP A 244 -16.09 23.00 8.45
C ASP A 244 -15.12 24.13 8.86
N GLU A 245 -14.25 23.90 9.87
CA GLU A 245 -13.23 24.84 10.34
C GLU A 245 -11.91 24.75 9.55
N ILE A 246 -11.78 23.79 8.62
CA ILE A 246 -10.56 23.64 7.80
C ILE A 246 -10.59 24.68 6.68
N ASP A 247 -9.52 25.47 6.52
CA ASP A 247 -9.44 26.53 5.53
C ASP A 247 -9.51 26.03 4.07
N SER A 248 -9.01 24.81 3.81
CA SER A 248 -9.00 24.23 2.46
C SER A 248 -10.37 23.76 2.02
N VAL A 249 -11.06 24.55 1.20
CA VAL A 249 -12.35 24.18 0.57
C VAL A 249 -12.26 22.86 -0.19
N ARG A 250 -11.12 22.63 -0.86
CA ARG A 250 -10.89 21.39 -1.63
C ARG A 250 -10.86 20.15 -0.75
N VAL A 251 -10.08 20.18 0.33
CA VAL A 251 -9.99 19.05 1.27
C VAL A 251 -11.36 18.74 1.88
N ARG A 252 -12.10 19.77 2.29
CA ARG A 252 -13.46 19.61 2.79
C ARG A 252 -14.38 18.92 1.78
N SER A 253 -14.44 19.46 0.56
CA SER A 253 -15.29 18.93 -0.51
C SER A 253 -14.98 17.49 -0.86
N LEU A 254 -13.70 17.10 -0.89
CA LEU A 254 -13.29 15.73 -1.19
C LEU A 254 -13.69 14.76 -0.08
N ILE A 255 -13.49 15.13 1.18
CA ILE A 255 -13.88 14.31 2.33
C ILE A 255 -15.40 14.16 2.40
N GLU A 256 -16.16 15.25 2.27
CA GLU A 256 -17.61 15.22 2.27
C GLU A 256 -18.16 14.35 1.14
N ARG A 257 -17.63 14.51 -0.07
CA ARG A 257 -18.02 13.70 -1.22
C ARG A 257 -17.72 12.22 -1.02
N SER A 258 -16.56 11.86 -0.48
CA SER A 258 -16.20 10.48 -0.16
C SER A 258 -17.14 9.86 0.89
N LEU A 259 -17.45 10.59 1.96
CA LEU A 259 -18.37 10.13 3.01
C LEU A 259 -19.83 10.00 2.51
N GLN A 260 -20.30 10.94 1.68
CA GLN A 260 -21.64 10.91 1.09
C GLN A 260 -21.80 9.78 0.07
N GLN A 261 -20.83 9.63 -0.82
CA GLN A 261 -20.85 8.61 -1.88
C GLN A 261 -20.42 7.22 -1.38
N LYS A 262 -19.84 7.15 -0.18
CA LYS A 262 -19.31 5.92 0.44
C LYS A 262 -18.31 5.20 -0.47
N MET A 263 -17.41 5.96 -1.10
CA MET A 263 -16.44 5.44 -2.05
C MET A 263 -15.08 6.15 -1.93
N ASN A 264 -14.04 5.46 -2.38
CA ASN A 264 -12.72 6.04 -2.53
C ASN A 264 -12.73 7.06 -3.68
N LEU A 265 -12.02 8.18 -3.50
CA LEU A 265 -11.80 9.19 -4.53
C LEU A 265 -10.31 9.29 -4.80
N ILE A 266 -9.93 9.15 -6.07
CA ILE A 266 -8.55 9.28 -6.52
C ILE A 266 -8.51 10.40 -7.54
N GLU A 267 -7.78 11.46 -7.21
CA GLU A 267 -7.54 12.60 -8.09
C GLU A 267 -6.05 12.69 -8.45
N SER A 268 -5.69 13.60 -9.32
CA SER A 268 -4.30 13.73 -9.82
C SER A 268 -3.27 14.07 -8.75
N ASP A 269 -3.70 14.66 -7.65
CA ASP A 269 -2.84 15.18 -6.58
C ASP A 269 -3.37 14.87 -5.17
N ALA A 270 -4.41 14.04 -5.06
CA ALA A 270 -4.98 13.66 -3.77
C ALA A 270 -5.70 12.31 -3.82
N VAL A 271 -5.65 11.60 -2.71
CA VAL A 271 -6.39 10.35 -2.49
C VAL A 271 -7.26 10.51 -1.27
N VAL A 272 -8.55 10.14 -1.39
CA VAL A 272 -9.44 10.01 -0.23
C VAL A 272 -9.95 8.59 -0.16
N LEU A 273 -9.67 7.92 0.94
CA LEU A 273 -10.08 6.55 1.19
C LEU A 273 -11.25 6.52 2.17
N PHE A 274 -12.28 5.80 1.82
CA PHE A 274 -13.47 5.59 2.62
C PHE A 274 -13.39 4.29 3.42
N PHE A 275 -13.67 4.37 4.71
CA PHE A 275 -13.69 3.21 5.62
C PHE A 275 -15.08 3.08 6.22
N PRO A 276 -15.86 2.06 5.83
CA PRO A 276 -17.18 1.83 6.38
C PRO A 276 -17.11 1.35 7.84
N ALA A 277 -17.95 1.89 8.69
CA ALA A 277 -18.17 1.38 10.03
C ALA A 277 -19.64 1.00 10.23
N ARG A 278 -19.89 -0.14 10.89
CA ARG A 278 -21.25 -0.67 11.11
C ARG A 278 -22.12 0.20 12.01
N SER A 279 -21.51 1.02 12.86
CA SER A 279 -22.21 1.95 13.77
C SER A 279 -22.71 3.21 13.09
N GLY A 280 -22.52 3.38 11.78
CA GLY A 280 -22.82 4.62 11.05
C GLY A 280 -21.72 5.69 11.15
N ASN A 281 -20.78 5.55 12.07
CA ASN A 281 -19.63 6.45 12.21
C ASN A 281 -18.54 6.09 11.20
N HIS A 282 -18.70 6.53 9.97
CA HIS A 282 -17.75 6.26 8.90
C HIS A 282 -16.49 7.12 9.03
N PHE A 283 -15.40 6.67 8.43
CA PHE A 283 -14.14 7.39 8.39
C PHE A 283 -13.75 7.70 6.95
N ALA A 284 -13.05 8.82 6.75
CA ALA A 284 -12.40 9.14 5.50
C ALA A 284 -10.96 9.59 5.78
N ALA A 285 -10.00 9.03 5.05
CA ALA A 285 -8.60 9.43 5.12
C ALA A 285 -8.23 10.19 3.85
N PHE A 286 -7.83 11.44 3.98
CA PHE A 286 -7.28 12.27 2.92
C PHE A 286 -5.75 12.19 2.97
N ILE A 287 -5.12 11.93 1.84
CA ILE A 287 -3.67 11.95 1.66
C ILE A 287 -3.34 12.84 0.47
N ASP A 288 -2.41 13.75 0.67
CA ASP A 288 -1.83 14.56 -0.40
C ASP A 288 -0.86 13.70 -1.22
N SER A 289 -1.12 13.56 -2.51
CA SER A 289 -0.32 12.71 -3.39
C SER A 289 0.04 13.48 -4.66
N PRO A 290 1.29 13.93 -4.80
CA PRO A 290 1.70 14.80 -5.91
C PRO A 290 1.81 14.07 -7.27
N SER A 291 1.51 12.78 -7.33
CA SER A 291 1.63 11.97 -8.55
C SER A 291 0.38 11.14 -8.84
N LEU A 292 0.13 10.93 -10.13
CA LEU A 292 -0.92 10.02 -10.59
C LEU A 292 -0.61 8.60 -10.12
N LEU A 293 -1.59 7.97 -9.49
CA LEU A 293 -1.49 6.60 -9.02
C LEU A 293 -1.57 5.60 -10.19
N SER A 294 -0.67 4.63 -10.20
CA SER A 294 -0.74 3.51 -11.13
C SER A 294 -1.95 2.60 -10.82
N GLU A 295 -2.36 1.77 -11.78
CA GLU A 295 -3.40 0.76 -11.56
C GLU A 295 -3.05 -0.19 -10.39
N ILE A 296 -1.76 -0.48 -10.20
CA ILE A 296 -1.28 -1.32 -9.10
C ILE A 296 -1.50 -0.62 -7.77
N ASP A 297 -1.16 0.66 -7.65
CA ASP A 297 -1.34 1.44 -6.43
C ASP A 297 -2.82 1.51 -6.04
N GLN A 298 -3.71 1.73 -7.02
CA GLN A 298 -5.16 1.74 -6.81
C GLN A 298 -5.67 0.40 -6.27
N HIS A 299 -5.20 -0.72 -6.84
CA HIS A 299 -5.56 -2.06 -6.38
C HIS A 299 -5.03 -2.34 -4.97
N LEU A 300 -3.78 -1.97 -4.68
CA LEU A 300 -3.18 -2.10 -3.35
C LEU A 300 -3.92 -1.27 -2.30
N LEU A 301 -4.33 -0.05 -2.63
CA LEU A 301 -5.15 0.79 -1.75
C LEU A 301 -6.51 0.16 -1.47
N GLN A 302 -7.15 -0.47 -2.45
CA GLN A 302 -8.42 -1.18 -2.24
C GLN A 302 -8.26 -2.37 -1.28
N VAL A 303 -7.21 -3.18 -1.45
CA VAL A 303 -6.87 -4.28 -0.54
C VAL A 303 -6.57 -3.74 0.86
N PHE A 304 -5.82 -2.65 0.97
CA PHE A 304 -5.51 -1.98 2.23
C PHE A 304 -6.79 -1.54 2.95
N CYS A 305 -7.70 -0.83 2.27
CA CYS A 305 -8.97 -0.38 2.85
C CYS A 305 -9.80 -1.56 3.38
N SER A 306 -9.88 -2.65 2.62
CA SER A 306 -10.60 -3.86 3.03
C SER A 306 -10.00 -4.47 4.29
N ASN A 307 -8.67 -4.53 4.37
CA ASN A 307 -7.96 -5.07 5.52
C ASN A 307 -8.11 -4.19 6.77
N ILE A 308 -8.00 -2.87 6.62
CA ILE A 308 -8.22 -1.90 7.71
C ILE A 308 -9.65 -2.00 8.26
N ALA A 309 -10.65 -2.17 7.40
CA ALA A 309 -12.03 -2.36 7.85
C ALA A 309 -12.20 -3.60 8.74
N VAL A 310 -11.54 -4.71 8.37
CA VAL A 310 -11.52 -5.94 9.18
C VAL A 310 -10.80 -5.72 10.51
N CYS A 311 -9.63 -5.06 10.49
CA CYS A 311 -8.86 -4.75 11.70
C CYS A 311 -9.65 -3.85 12.67
N ALA A 312 -10.31 -2.81 12.16
CA ALA A 312 -11.14 -1.91 12.97
C ALA A 312 -12.31 -2.66 13.63
N GLU A 313 -12.98 -3.56 12.91
CA GLU A 313 -14.06 -4.37 13.48
C GLU A 313 -13.55 -5.35 14.55
N ASN A 314 -12.40 -6.00 14.31
CA ASN A 314 -11.78 -6.89 15.30
C ASN A 314 -11.40 -6.13 16.57
N THR A 315 -10.78 -4.96 16.46
CA THR A 315 -10.43 -4.10 17.62
C THR A 315 -11.67 -3.70 18.39
N ARG A 316 -12.75 -3.33 17.70
CA ARG A 316 -14.03 -3.00 18.31
C ARG A 316 -14.67 -4.18 19.05
N LEU A 317 -14.61 -5.38 18.46
CA LEU A 317 -15.13 -6.59 19.09
C LEU A 317 -14.33 -6.94 20.35
N LEU A 318 -12.99 -6.83 20.30
CA LEU A 318 -12.13 -7.03 21.46
C LEU A 318 -12.41 -6.01 22.57
N SER A 319 -12.57 -4.72 22.24
CA SER A 319 -12.95 -3.68 23.20
C SER A 319 -14.31 -4.00 23.85
N ARG A 320 -15.32 -4.40 23.07
CA ARG A 320 -16.62 -4.80 23.62
C ARG A 320 -16.54 -6.01 24.53
N LEU A 321 -15.73 -7.02 24.15
CA LEU A 321 -15.50 -8.19 25.03
C LEU A 321 -14.80 -7.78 26.32
N HIS A 322 -13.83 -6.89 26.23
CA HIS A 322 -13.14 -6.34 27.38
C HIS A 322 -14.14 -5.59 28.29
N ASP A 323 -14.93 -4.67 27.73
CA ASP A 323 -15.92 -3.93 28.51
C ASP A 323 -16.94 -4.86 29.18
N GLN A 324 -17.39 -5.93 28.49
CA GLN A 324 -18.29 -6.92 29.07
C GLN A 324 -17.67 -7.75 30.18
N ALA A 325 -16.37 -8.01 30.11
CA ALA A 325 -15.65 -8.80 31.13
C ALA A 325 -15.24 -7.94 32.34
N TYR A 326 -14.89 -6.67 32.11
CA TYR A 326 -14.26 -5.81 33.11
C TYR A 326 -15.13 -4.70 33.67
N LEU A 327 -16.27 -4.37 33.02
CA LEU A 327 -17.22 -3.35 33.50
C LEU A 327 -18.58 -3.96 33.84
N ASP A 328 -19.09 -3.64 35.01
CA ASP A 328 -20.46 -3.95 35.39
C ASP A 328 -21.45 -3.16 34.54
N ARG A 329 -22.50 -3.83 34.02
CA ARG A 329 -23.44 -3.22 33.10
C ARG A 329 -24.37 -2.18 33.75
N LEU A 330 -24.65 -2.37 35.04
CA LEU A 330 -25.59 -1.53 35.77
C LEU A 330 -24.94 -0.22 36.26
N VAL A 331 -23.80 -0.36 36.95
CA VAL A 331 -23.14 0.76 37.64
C VAL A 331 -21.97 1.34 36.85
N LYS A 332 -21.54 0.66 35.76
CA LYS A 332 -20.38 1.07 34.94
C LYS A 332 -19.06 1.15 35.68
N LEU A 333 -18.97 0.49 36.83
CA LEU A 333 -17.75 0.34 37.61
C LEU A 333 -16.99 -0.94 37.19
N PRO A 334 -15.69 -1.03 37.47
CA PRO A 334 -14.93 -2.25 37.25
C PRO A 334 -15.54 -3.45 37.99
N THR A 335 -15.62 -4.60 37.30
CA THR A 335 -16.06 -5.85 37.93
C THR A 335 -15.06 -6.31 38.98
N ARG A 336 -15.46 -7.26 39.82
CA ARG A 336 -14.56 -7.91 40.82
C ARG A 336 -13.29 -8.46 40.14
N THR A 337 -13.42 -9.04 38.94
CA THR A 337 -12.28 -9.58 38.18
C THR A 337 -11.29 -8.48 37.82
N ALA A 338 -11.80 -7.38 37.25
CA ALA A 338 -10.98 -6.21 36.90
C ALA A 338 -10.25 -5.62 38.09
N PHE A 339 -10.95 -5.54 39.26
CA PHE A 339 -10.37 -5.03 40.49
C PHE A 339 -9.22 -5.91 41.00
N ILE A 340 -9.42 -7.24 41.02
CA ILE A 340 -8.38 -8.19 41.46
C ILE A 340 -7.15 -8.12 40.57
N GLU A 341 -7.34 -8.09 39.23
CA GLU A 341 -6.23 -7.99 38.28
C GLU A 341 -5.47 -6.67 38.42
N ALA A 342 -6.16 -5.56 38.63
CA ALA A 342 -5.52 -4.26 38.88
C ALA A 342 -4.63 -4.30 40.16
N ILE A 343 -5.11 -4.91 41.25
CA ILE A 343 -4.31 -5.10 42.48
C ILE A 343 -3.10 -5.99 42.20
N ASP A 344 -3.29 -7.13 41.53
CA ASP A 344 -2.19 -8.05 41.23
C ASP A 344 -1.12 -7.39 40.36
N GLN A 345 -1.53 -6.57 39.41
CA GLN A 345 -0.62 -5.80 38.55
C GLN A 345 0.20 -4.80 39.38
N HIS A 346 -0.45 -4.05 40.31
CA HIS A 346 0.24 -3.10 41.18
C HIS A 346 1.22 -3.79 42.13
N ILE A 347 0.86 -4.97 42.66
CA ILE A 347 1.76 -5.77 43.50
C ILE A 347 3.00 -6.22 42.72
N ARG A 348 2.82 -6.65 41.47
CA ARG A 348 3.93 -7.12 40.60
C ARG A 348 4.85 -5.99 40.17
N THR A 349 4.35 -4.78 39.96
CA THR A 349 5.15 -3.61 39.54
C THR A 349 6.00 -3.02 40.68
N GLY A 350 5.84 -3.50 41.93
CA GLY A 350 6.74 -3.20 43.03
C GLY A 350 6.76 -1.73 43.48
N THR A 351 5.68 -0.98 43.25
CA THR A 351 5.57 0.40 43.73
C THR A 351 5.56 0.40 45.27
N THR A 352 6.49 1.12 45.90
CA THR A 352 6.69 1.21 47.37
C THR A 352 5.61 2.02 48.09
N ALA A 353 4.60 2.51 47.40
CA ALA A 353 3.46 3.21 48.00
C ALA A 353 2.51 2.19 48.65
N GLY A 354 2.25 2.36 49.96
CA GLY A 354 1.25 1.54 50.65
C GLY A 354 -0.16 1.78 50.11
N TYR A 355 -0.89 0.69 49.84
CA TYR A 355 -2.27 0.73 49.41
C TYR A 355 -3.20 0.35 50.55
N THR A 356 -4.37 0.96 50.58
CA THR A 356 -5.49 0.56 51.45
C THR A 356 -6.65 0.11 50.59
N VAL A 357 -7.18 -1.06 50.88
CA VAL A 357 -8.38 -1.59 50.20
C VAL A 357 -9.55 -1.45 51.17
N GLY A 358 -10.62 -0.83 50.71
CA GLY A 358 -11.87 -0.72 51.43
C GLY A 358 -12.93 -1.64 50.80
N LEU A 359 -13.70 -2.33 51.61
CA LEU A 359 -14.88 -3.06 51.25
C LEU A 359 -16.11 -2.36 51.81
N ILE A 360 -17.05 -1.99 50.95
CA ILE A 360 -18.28 -1.32 51.35
C ILE A 360 -19.43 -2.26 51.05
N ASP A 361 -20.32 -2.45 52.02
CA ASP A 361 -21.56 -3.23 51.89
C ASP A 361 -22.76 -2.34 52.17
N ILE A 362 -23.88 -2.61 51.51
CA ILE A 362 -25.13 -1.86 51.73
C ILE A 362 -26.00 -2.67 52.67
N ASP A 363 -26.22 -2.11 53.87
CA ASP A 363 -27.04 -2.75 54.87
C ASP A 363 -28.47 -2.97 54.37
N GLN A 364 -29.00 -4.17 54.62
CA GLN A 364 -30.37 -4.56 54.28
C GLN A 364 -30.72 -4.42 52.79
N PHE A 365 -29.79 -4.49 51.84
CA PHE A 365 -30.04 -4.35 50.42
C PHE A 365 -30.99 -5.43 49.85
N ALA A 366 -30.89 -6.66 50.39
CA ALA A 366 -31.82 -7.73 50.03
C ALA A 366 -33.26 -7.40 50.40
N GLU A 367 -33.48 -6.89 51.63
CA GLU A 367 -34.80 -6.46 52.11
C GLU A 367 -35.35 -5.28 51.31
N THR A 368 -34.48 -4.36 50.87
CA THR A 368 -34.87 -3.26 49.98
C THR A 368 -35.37 -3.79 48.65
N ASN A 369 -34.71 -4.80 48.05
CA ASN A 369 -35.15 -5.42 46.83
C ASN A 369 -36.47 -6.19 46.96
N GLU A 370 -36.68 -6.87 48.12
CA GLU A 370 -37.92 -7.59 48.39
C GLU A 370 -39.08 -6.63 48.60
N ALA A 371 -38.88 -5.48 49.29
CA ALA A 371 -39.94 -4.52 49.59
C ALA A 371 -40.30 -3.63 48.40
N PHE A 372 -39.34 -3.19 47.59
CA PHE A 372 -39.53 -2.17 46.55
C PHE A 372 -39.27 -2.66 45.13
N GLY A 373 -38.84 -3.91 44.98
CA GLY A 373 -38.50 -4.53 43.71
C GLY A 373 -37.06 -4.22 43.22
N HIS A 374 -36.55 -5.09 42.33
CA HIS A 374 -35.20 -4.98 41.80
C HIS A 374 -34.89 -3.67 41.06
N GLY A 375 -35.91 -3.06 40.42
CA GLY A 375 -35.73 -1.77 39.73
C GLY A 375 -35.38 -0.61 40.68
N TYR A 376 -35.89 -0.65 41.92
CA TYR A 376 -35.51 0.31 42.97
C TYR A 376 -34.10 0.05 43.47
N GLY A 377 -33.73 -1.21 43.71
CA GLY A 377 -32.39 -1.58 44.08
C GLY A 377 -31.35 -1.19 43.03
N ASP A 378 -31.67 -1.36 41.74
CA ASP A 378 -30.85 -0.91 40.62
C ASP A 378 -30.62 0.62 40.64
N ALA A 379 -31.66 1.39 41.00
CA ALA A 379 -31.56 2.84 41.15
C ALA A 379 -30.67 3.24 42.35
N VAL A 380 -30.74 2.51 43.45
CA VAL A 380 -29.87 2.70 44.62
C VAL A 380 -28.42 2.43 44.24
N LEU A 381 -28.12 1.31 43.55
CA LEU A 381 -26.79 0.97 43.12
C LEU A 381 -26.17 1.99 42.15
N ARG A 382 -27.00 2.67 41.33
CA ARG A 382 -26.51 3.74 40.44
C ARG A 382 -26.29 5.07 41.17
N GLY A 383 -26.86 5.25 42.34
CA GLY A 383 -26.79 6.49 43.12
C GLY A 383 -25.65 6.53 44.15
N ILE A 384 -24.99 5.40 44.38
CA ILE A 384 -23.81 5.24 45.21
C ILE A 384 -22.53 5.39 44.40
#